data_3c2431883d54793dd7e48cd303233c0e
#
_entry.id   3c2431883d54793dd7e48cd303233c0e
#
_cell.length_a   1.000
_cell.length_b   1.000
_cell.length_c   1.000
_cell.angle_alpha   90.00
_cell.angle_beta   90.00
_cell.angle_gamma   90.00
#
_symmetry.space_group_name_H-M   'P 1'
#
loop_
_entity.id
_entity.type
_entity.pdbx_description
1 polymer ?
#
loop_
_entity_poly.entity_id
_entity_poly.type
_entity_poly.pdbx_seq_one_letter_code
_entity_poly.pdbx_strand_id
1 'polypeptide(L)'
;MTIEEVLTGAVDIGGTKIHIGIVNRAGDILAEDFFPSAFEQPDAKLAMDELLKSFDVMCKKIGVSMAGLRGIGVGCTGPVNIEKGTVENPYTLPGWEGFEISKYLSVKSGLRVKMVNDANA
;
A
#
# COMPACT_ATOMS: atom_id res chain seq x y z
N MET A 1 -16.40 1.94 28.04
CA MET A 1 -16.28 1.42 26.67
C MET A 1 -15.23 2.19 25.91
N THR A 2 -14.32 1.49 25.30
CA THR A 2 -13.28 2.13 24.49
C THR A 2 -13.85 2.42 23.12
N ILE A 3 -13.66 3.65 22.65
CA ILE A 3 -13.99 4.00 21.27
C ILE A 3 -12.91 3.38 20.40
N GLU A 4 -13.30 2.49 19.51
CA GLU A 4 -12.34 1.91 18.58
C GLU A 4 -11.78 2.97 17.66
N GLU A 5 -10.47 3.03 17.59
CA GLU A 5 -9.80 3.93 16.69
C GLU A 5 -9.90 3.40 15.25
N VAL A 6 -10.29 4.27 14.33
CA VAL A 6 -10.33 3.91 12.91
C VAL A 6 -8.92 4.01 12.35
N LEU A 7 -8.39 2.88 11.92
CA LEU A 7 -7.05 2.79 11.35
C LEU A 7 -7.10 2.39 9.89
N THR A 8 -6.22 2.99 9.11
CA THR A 8 -6.13 2.76 7.66
C THR A 8 -4.69 2.44 7.30
N GLY A 9 -4.52 1.50 6.38
CA GLY A 9 -3.21 1.24 5.80
C GLY A 9 -2.92 2.26 4.69
N ALA A 10 -1.71 2.76 4.64
CA ALA A 10 -1.27 3.69 3.61
C ALA A 10 -0.04 3.14 2.91
N VAL A 11 -0.04 3.20 1.59
CA VAL A 11 1.07 2.74 0.75
C VAL A 11 1.43 3.88 -0.20
N ASP A 12 2.71 4.25 -0.21
CA ASP A 12 3.23 5.24 -1.15
C ASP A 12 4.33 4.59 -1.97
N ILE A 13 4.06 4.39 -3.26
CA ILE A 13 4.96 3.73 -4.17
C ILE A 13 5.70 4.77 -5.01
N GLY A 14 6.98 4.97 -4.68
CA GLY A 14 7.86 5.82 -5.46
C GLY A 14 8.70 5.01 -6.43
N GLY A 15 9.56 5.67 -7.18
CA GLY A 15 10.45 5.01 -8.15
C GLY A 15 11.54 4.18 -7.48
N THR A 16 12.05 4.63 -6.33
CA THR A 16 13.16 3.95 -5.64
C THR A 16 12.74 3.20 -4.40
N LYS A 17 11.69 3.66 -3.72
CA LYS A 17 11.24 3.01 -2.49
C LYS A 17 9.73 3.04 -2.34
N ILE A 18 9.24 2.10 -1.55
CA ILE A 18 7.85 2.02 -1.13
C ILE A 18 7.83 2.34 0.35
N HIS A 19 6.96 3.27 0.74
CA HIS A 19 6.74 3.62 2.14
C HIS A 19 5.34 3.14 2.52
N ILE A 20 5.22 2.39 3.59
CA ILE A 20 3.92 1.96 4.11
C ILE A 20 3.75 2.43 5.53
N GLY A 21 2.50 2.62 5.94
CA GLY A 21 2.19 3.05 7.29
C GLY A 21 0.80 2.67 7.72
N ILE A 22 0.57 2.70 9.02
CA ILE A 22 -0.76 2.60 9.61
C ILE A 22 -1.07 3.96 10.20
N VAL A 23 -2.16 4.57 9.75
CA VAL A 23 -2.53 5.93 10.15
C VAL A 23 -3.89 5.93 10.83
N ASN A 24 -4.07 6.86 11.77
CA ASN A 24 -5.35 7.06 12.43
C ASN A 24 -6.16 8.17 11.77
N ARG A 25 -7.34 8.47 12.29
CA ARG A 25 -8.21 9.52 11.72
C ARG A 25 -7.61 10.92 11.78
N ALA A 26 -6.73 11.16 12.74
CA ALA A 26 -6.06 12.44 12.88
C ALA A 26 -4.90 12.62 11.90
N GLY A 27 -4.54 11.56 11.18
CA GLY A 27 -3.42 11.58 10.25
C GLY A 27 -2.09 11.21 10.88
N ASP A 28 -2.09 10.77 12.13
CA ASP A 28 -0.88 10.33 12.80
C ASP A 28 -0.44 8.97 12.29
N ILE A 29 0.85 8.80 12.06
CA ILE A 29 1.45 7.53 11.66
C ILE A 29 1.79 6.75 12.90
N LEU A 30 1.10 5.61 13.11
CA LEU A 30 1.29 4.78 14.30
C LEU A 30 2.39 3.73 14.11
N ALA A 31 2.65 3.34 12.88
CA ALA A 31 3.71 2.41 12.51
C ALA A 31 4.05 2.62 11.05
N GLU A 32 5.29 2.37 10.66
CA GLU A 32 5.71 2.53 9.28
C GLU A 32 6.87 1.61 8.94
N ASP A 33 7.04 1.36 7.64
CA ASP A 33 8.13 0.55 7.12
C ASP A 33 8.45 0.98 5.69
N PHE A 34 9.61 0.59 5.20
CA PHE A 34 10.10 0.95 3.87
C PHE A 34 10.62 -0.27 3.14
N PHE A 35 10.42 -0.30 1.81
CA PHE A 35 10.87 -1.39 0.94
C PHE A 35 11.47 -0.84 -0.34
N PRO A 36 12.35 -1.62 -1.00
CA PRO A 36 12.79 -1.27 -2.36
C PRO A 36 11.62 -1.28 -3.34
N SER A 37 11.60 -0.33 -4.25
CA SER A 37 10.61 -0.29 -5.31
C SER A 37 11.10 -1.02 -6.56
N ALA A 38 10.41 -0.82 -7.69
CA ALA A 38 10.56 -1.64 -8.90
C ALA A 38 11.99 -1.78 -9.44
N PHE A 39 12.83 -0.76 -9.31
CA PHE A 39 14.22 -0.85 -9.79
C PHE A 39 15.01 -1.96 -9.11
N GLU A 40 14.79 -2.18 -7.83
CA GLU A 40 15.48 -3.23 -7.06
C GLU A 40 14.61 -4.46 -6.87
N GLN A 41 13.30 -4.34 -7.04
CA GLN A 41 12.36 -5.44 -6.94
C GLN A 41 11.40 -5.41 -8.12
N PRO A 42 11.82 -5.96 -9.28
CA PRO A 42 10.98 -5.95 -10.48
C PRO A 42 9.79 -6.90 -10.42
N ASP A 43 9.74 -7.81 -9.44
CA ASP A 43 8.59 -8.69 -9.23
C ASP A 43 7.57 -7.97 -8.34
N ALA A 44 6.53 -7.40 -8.97
CA ALA A 44 5.52 -6.65 -8.26
C ALA A 44 4.72 -7.50 -7.26
N LYS A 45 4.46 -8.76 -7.58
CA LYS A 45 3.73 -9.65 -6.68
C LYS A 45 4.53 -9.89 -5.41
N LEU A 46 5.82 -10.13 -5.56
CA LEU A 46 6.70 -10.37 -4.42
C LEU A 46 6.78 -9.12 -3.54
N ALA A 47 6.90 -7.94 -4.17
CA ALA A 47 6.91 -6.68 -3.42
C ALA A 47 5.62 -6.50 -2.62
N MET A 48 4.47 -6.78 -3.24
CA MET A 48 3.18 -6.64 -2.56
C MET A 48 3.00 -7.67 -1.44
N ASP A 49 3.47 -8.89 -1.64
CA ASP A 49 3.42 -9.91 -0.60
C ASP A 49 4.26 -9.50 0.62
N GLU A 50 5.42 -8.92 0.39
CA GLU A 50 6.28 -8.43 1.46
C GLU A 50 5.65 -7.29 2.24
N LEU A 51 5.03 -6.34 1.55
CA LEU A 51 4.40 -5.24 2.24
C LEU A 51 3.17 -5.68 3.04
N LEU A 52 2.43 -6.68 2.56
CA LEU A 52 1.30 -7.21 3.32
C LEU A 52 1.76 -7.92 4.60
N LYS A 53 2.88 -8.63 4.55
CA LYS A 53 3.47 -9.23 5.75
C LYS A 53 3.88 -8.16 6.75
N SER A 54 4.44 -7.07 6.26
CA SER A 54 4.83 -5.96 7.13
C SER A 54 3.63 -5.29 7.77
N PHE A 55 2.54 -5.12 7.03
CA PHE A 55 1.29 -4.60 7.62
C PHE A 55 0.82 -5.48 8.76
N ASP A 56 0.83 -6.79 8.58
CA ASP A 56 0.41 -7.73 9.63
C ASP A 56 1.30 -7.60 10.87
N VAL A 57 2.61 -7.53 10.68
CA VAL A 57 3.57 -7.35 11.78
C VAL A 57 3.34 -6.02 12.49
N MET A 58 3.15 -4.93 11.74
CA MET A 58 2.91 -3.61 12.30
C MET A 58 1.61 -3.57 13.11
N CYS A 59 0.55 -4.18 12.58
CA CYS A 59 -0.72 -4.25 13.30
C CYS A 59 -0.57 -4.98 14.62
N LYS A 60 0.14 -6.11 14.63
CA LYS A 60 0.37 -6.86 15.87
C LYS A 60 1.15 -6.06 16.89
N LYS A 61 2.12 -5.28 16.45
CA LYS A 61 2.91 -4.42 17.34
C LYS A 61 2.07 -3.36 18.05
N ILE A 62 1.08 -2.82 17.35
CA ILE A 62 0.20 -1.79 17.94
C ILE A 62 -1.08 -2.39 18.53
N GLY A 63 -1.17 -3.72 18.58
CA GLY A 63 -2.25 -4.42 19.28
C GLY A 63 -3.56 -4.52 18.50
N VAL A 64 -3.51 -4.48 17.16
CA VAL A 64 -4.72 -4.58 16.34
C VAL A 64 -4.57 -5.72 15.32
N SER A 65 -5.70 -6.14 14.78
CA SER A 65 -5.71 -7.12 13.67
C SER A 65 -5.66 -6.39 12.34
N MET A 66 -4.91 -6.93 11.38
CA MET A 66 -4.90 -6.39 10.02
C MET A 66 -6.31 -6.36 9.44
N ALA A 67 -7.12 -7.38 9.72
CA ALA A 67 -8.50 -7.43 9.26
C ALA A 67 -9.36 -6.30 9.82
N GLY A 68 -8.92 -5.67 10.91
CA GLY A 68 -9.61 -4.53 11.51
C GLY A 68 -9.28 -3.18 10.86
N LEU A 69 -8.34 -3.15 9.92
CA LEU A 69 -8.09 -1.91 9.17
C LEU A 69 -9.30 -1.59 8.30
N ARG A 70 -9.63 -0.30 8.21
CA ARG A 70 -10.75 0.16 7.40
C ARG A 70 -10.52 -0.09 5.91
N GLY A 71 -9.28 -0.04 5.48
CA GLY A 71 -8.89 -0.25 4.09
C GLY A 71 -7.44 0.14 3.89
N ILE A 72 -7.00 0.10 2.65
CA ILE A 72 -5.65 0.48 2.25
C ILE A 72 -5.75 1.54 1.15
N GLY A 73 -5.11 2.69 1.36
CA GLY A 73 -4.96 3.71 0.34
C GLY A 73 -3.59 3.57 -0.31
N VAL A 74 -3.55 3.59 -1.64
CA VAL A 74 -2.29 3.47 -2.38
C VAL A 74 -2.06 4.72 -3.22
N GLY A 75 -0.98 5.44 -2.92
CA GLY A 75 -0.46 6.48 -3.79
C GLY A 75 0.66 5.86 -4.62
N CYS A 76 0.68 6.13 -5.90
CA CYS A 76 1.68 5.56 -6.79
C CYS A 76 2.18 6.61 -7.77
N THR A 77 3.50 6.64 -7.97
CA THR A 77 4.07 7.54 -8.96
C THR A 77 3.50 7.19 -10.35
N GLY A 78 2.97 8.22 -11.02
CA GLY A 78 2.27 8.04 -12.29
C GLY A 78 3.20 7.91 -13.49
N PRO A 79 2.65 7.56 -14.66
CA PRO A 79 1.22 7.37 -14.89
C PRO A 79 0.67 6.05 -14.37
N VAL A 80 -0.55 6.12 -13.85
CA VAL A 80 -1.31 4.95 -13.40
C VAL A 80 -2.73 5.04 -13.94
N ASN A 81 -3.39 3.89 -14.09
CA ASN A 81 -4.80 3.84 -14.42
C ASN A 81 -5.58 3.61 -13.12
N ILE A 82 -6.20 4.66 -12.61
CA ILE A 82 -6.89 4.60 -11.31
C ILE A 82 -8.09 3.68 -11.37
N GLU A 83 -8.83 3.67 -12.48
CA GLU A 83 -10.02 2.82 -12.63
C GLU A 83 -9.68 1.34 -12.59
N LYS A 84 -8.60 0.95 -13.26
CA LYS A 84 -8.13 -0.44 -13.29
C LYS A 84 -7.22 -0.78 -12.12
N GLY A 85 -6.68 0.25 -11.43
CA GLY A 85 -5.70 0.05 -10.37
C GLY A 85 -4.38 -0.50 -10.88
N THR A 86 -3.99 -0.15 -12.11
CA THR A 86 -2.79 -0.69 -12.76
C THR A 86 -1.69 0.35 -12.89
N VAL A 87 -0.45 -0.15 -12.88
CA VAL A 87 0.72 0.66 -13.15
C VAL A 87 0.90 0.76 -14.68
N GLU A 88 1.12 1.98 -15.16
CA GLU A 88 1.37 2.22 -16.58
C GLU A 88 2.64 3.02 -16.79
N ASN A 89 3.60 2.84 -15.91
CA ASN A 89 4.84 3.61 -15.86
C ASN A 89 6.06 2.68 -16.02
N PRO A 90 6.51 2.44 -17.27
CA PRO A 90 7.66 1.56 -17.48
C PRO A 90 9.00 2.22 -17.13
N TYR A 91 9.03 3.54 -16.95
CA TYR A 91 10.28 4.27 -16.74
C TYR A 91 10.74 4.30 -15.30
N THR A 92 9.82 4.53 -14.35
CA THR A 92 10.16 4.58 -12.93
C THR A 92 9.71 3.34 -12.16
N LEU A 93 8.85 2.51 -12.76
CA LEU A 93 8.41 1.24 -12.17
C LEU A 93 8.62 0.10 -13.18
N PRO A 94 9.88 -0.14 -13.60
CA PRO A 94 10.15 -1.16 -14.61
C PRO A 94 9.78 -2.56 -14.11
N GLY A 95 9.13 -3.32 -14.97
CA GLY A 95 8.66 -4.67 -14.65
C GLY A 95 7.28 -4.71 -14.01
N TRP A 96 6.73 -3.55 -13.66
CA TRP A 96 5.41 -3.49 -13.00
C TRP A 96 4.29 -3.04 -13.94
N GLU A 97 4.57 -2.78 -15.21
CA GLU A 97 3.55 -2.32 -16.16
C GLU A 97 2.38 -3.30 -16.23
N GLY A 98 1.18 -2.78 -16.18
CA GLY A 98 -0.03 -3.57 -16.24
C GLY A 98 -0.37 -4.33 -14.96
N PHE A 99 0.47 -4.26 -13.94
CA PHE A 99 0.20 -4.93 -12.68
C PHE A 99 -1.00 -4.29 -11.98
N GLU A 100 -1.96 -5.13 -11.59
CA GLU A 100 -3.18 -4.69 -10.92
C GLU A 100 -2.97 -4.59 -9.41
N ILE A 101 -2.33 -3.52 -8.97
CA ILE A 101 -1.97 -3.32 -7.55
C ILE A 101 -3.20 -3.40 -6.64
N SER A 102 -4.24 -2.63 -6.96
CA SER A 102 -5.43 -2.56 -6.11
C SER A 102 -6.12 -3.90 -5.96
N LYS A 103 -6.27 -4.61 -7.07
CA LYS A 103 -6.90 -5.92 -7.07
C LYS A 103 -6.08 -6.94 -6.29
N TYR A 104 -4.78 -6.96 -6.53
CA TYR A 104 -3.90 -7.90 -5.87
C TYR A 104 -3.94 -7.71 -4.35
N LEU A 105 -3.78 -6.47 -3.89
CA LEU A 105 -3.81 -6.15 -2.47
C LEU A 105 -5.19 -6.45 -1.86
N SER A 106 -6.26 -6.14 -2.57
CA SER A 106 -7.62 -6.38 -2.09
C SER A 106 -7.91 -7.88 -1.94
N VAL A 107 -7.55 -8.67 -2.94
CA VAL A 107 -7.77 -10.12 -2.90
C VAL A 107 -6.96 -10.77 -1.78
N LYS A 108 -5.70 -10.40 -1.65
CA LYS A 108 -4.81 -10.99 -0.64
C LYS A 108 -5.13 -10.56 0.78
N SER A 109 -5.55 -9.31 0.96
CA SER A 109 -5.81 -8.77 2.31
C SER A 109 -7.25 -8.94 2.75
N GLY A 110 -8.18 -9.06 1.82
CA GLY A 110 -9.60 -9.02 2.10
C GLY A 110 -10.11 -7.61 2.42
N LEU A 111 -9.27 -6.60 2.26
CA LEU A 111 -9.60 -5.21 2.57
C LEU A 111 -9.96 -4.43 1.30
N ARG A 112 -10.70 -3.34 1.50
CA ARG A 112 -10.96 -2.39 0.43
C ARG A 112 -9.66 -1.64 0.12
N VAL A 113 -9.30 -1.56 -1.16
CA VAL A 113 -8.09 -0.87 -1.60
C VAL A 113 -8.47 0.22 -2.60
N LYS A 114 -8.00 1.43 -2.35
CA LYS A 114 -8.21 2.57 -3.24
C LYS A 114 -6.88 3.12 -3.68
N MET A 115 -6.73 3.32 -4.98
CA MET A 115 -5.50 3.84 -5.57
C MET A 115 -5.72 5.24 -6.10
N VAL A 116 -4.72 6.10 -5.91
CA VAL A 116 -4.72 7.46 -6.44
C VAL A 116 -3.39 7.72 -7.12
N ASN A 117 -3.37 8.70 -8.02
CA ASN A 117 -2.12 9.15 -8.61
C ASN A 117 -1.35 9.96 -7.56
N ASP A 118 -0.08 9.63 -7.38
CA ASP A 118 0.78 10.29 -6.39
C ASP A 118 0.81 11.81 -6.56
N ALA A 119 0.76 12.28 -7.80
CA ALA A 119 0.73 13.72 -8.09
C ALA A 119 -0.52 14.42 -7.56
N ASN A 120 -1.57 13.66 -7.25
CA ASN A 120 -2.84 14.18 -6.74
C ASN A 120 -3.04 13.90 -5.25
N ALA A 121 -2.06 13.32 -4.61
CA ALA A 121 -2.14 12.94 -3.20
C ALA A 121 -2.00 14.13 -2.26
#